data_27cdac8da791ac3b7151ee968674bf22
#
_entry.id   27cdac8da791ac3b7151ee968674bf22
#
_cell.length_a   1.000
_cell.length_b   1.000
_cell.length_c   1.000
_cell.angle_alpha   90.00
_cell.angle_beta   90.00
_cell.angle_gamma   90.00
#
_symmetry.space_group_name_H-M   'P 1'
#
loop_
_entity.id
_entity.type
_entity.pdbx_description
1 polymer ?
#
loop_
_entity_poly.entity_id
_entity_poly.type
_entity_poly.pdbx_seq_one_letter_code
_entity_poly.pdbx_strand_id
1 'polypeptide(L)'
;MRSTVSPGTTELLQNKYKIPIAFWPEYIGETSFLIDTWERLSHEQPFVILGTNNLVFDKFIDFLALIYGPMCKFLTISPTAAEIVKYMENAYFAVKVTFVNEFREICEAFNVRWQDVREGWLLDPRIERDHSDAFANNRGFAGKCLPKDLSAIIQAVRKKGISPTLLEATMYLSLIHI
;
A
#
# COMPACT_ATOMS: atom_id res chain seq x y z
N MET A 1 8.68 5.35 -14.10
CA MET A 1 7.24 4.97 -14.15
C MET A 1 6.71 4.98 -12.73
N ARG A 2 5.52 5.58 -12.47
CA ARG A 2 4.97 5.73 -11.10
C ARG A 2 3.61 5.04 -10.90
N SER A 3 2.86 4.84 -11.96
CA SER A 3 1.54 4.19 -11.89
C SER A 3 1.65 2.72 -11.51
N THR A 4 0.68 2.22 -10.74
CA THR A 4 0.56 0.80 -10.42
C THR A 4 0.41 -0.02 -11.71
N VAL A 5 1.25 -1.02 -11.88
CA VAL A 5 1.31 -1.92 -13.04
C VAL A 5 1.50 -3.35 -12.58
N SER A 6 1.12 -4.32 -13.37
CA SER A 6 1.33 -5.74 -13.05
C SER A 6 2.82 -6.03 -12.81
N PRO A 7 3.15 -6.87 -11.81
CA PRO A 7 4.54 -7.24 -11.54
C PRO A 7 5.26 -7.78 -12.78
N GLY A 8 6.46 -7.23 -13.04
CA GLY A 8 7.28 -7.54 -14.22
C GLY A 8 7.06 -6.60 -15.42
N THR A 9 6.13 -5.64 -15.32
CA THR A 9 5.82 -4.72 -16.43
C THR A 9 7.01 -3.83 -16.79
N THR A 10 7.73 -3.29 -15.82
CA THR A 10 8.87 -2.40 -16.06
C THR A 10 9.97 -3.12 -16.84
N GLU A 11 10.32 -4.33 -16.43
CA GLU A 11 11.35 -5.14 -17.12
C GLU A 11 10.90 -5.54 -18.53
N LEU A 12 9.63 -5.89 -18.70
CA LEU A 12 9.05 -6.18 -20.01
C LEU A 12 9.15 -4.97 -20.95
N LEU A 13 8.83 -3.77 -20.46
CA LEU A 13 8.91 -2.53 -21.26
C LEU A 13 10.37 -2.17 -21.58
N GLN A 14 11.31 -2.31 -20.63
CA GLN A 14 12.74 -2.12 -20.87
C GLN A 14 13.24 -3.05 -22.00
N ASN A 15 12.88 -4.32 -21.91
CA ASN A 15 13.28 -5.31 -22.90
C ASN A 15 12.68 -5.06 -24.28
N LYS A 16 11.42 -4.64 -24.32
CA LYS A 16 10.70 -4.37 -25.56
C LYS A 16 11.23 -3.14 -26.31
N TYR A 17 11.42 -2.04 -25.57
CA TYR A 17 11.77 -0.75 -26.18
C TYR A 17 13.27 -0.43 -26.15
N LYS A 18 14.08 -1.26 -25.45
CA LYS A 18 15.53 -1.06 -25.29
C LYS A 18 15.91 0.31 -24.69
N ILE A 19 15.06 0.82 -23.82
CA ILE A 19 15.28 2.07 -23.08
C ILE A 19 15.36 1.80 -21.58
N PRO A 20 16.20 2.52 -20.81
CA PRO A 20 16.20 2.45 -19.36
C PRO A 20 14.85 2.94 -18.80
N ILE A 21 14.22 2.12 -17.97
CA ILE A 21 12.99 2.49 -17.25
C ILE A 21 13.18 2.12 -15.79
N ALA A 22 12.90 3.06 -14.88
CA ALA A 22 12.80 2.77 -13.46
C ALA A 22 11.33 2.82 -13.01
N PHE A 23 11.00 1.99 -12.03
CA PHE A 23 9.74 2.06 -11.32
C PHE A 23 9.94 2.84 -10.01
N TRP A 24 9.15 3.87 -9.81
CA TRP A 24 9.15 4.70 -8.60
C TRP A 24 7.72 4.84 -8.10
N PRO A 25 7.29 3.99 -7.15
CA PRO A 25 5.92 3.98 -6.68
C PRO A 25 5.48 5.30 -6.06
N GLU A 26 4.22 5.63 -6.26
CA GLU A 26 3.56 6.78 -5.66
C GLU A 26 2.98 6.42 -4.30
N TYR A 27 3.25 7.22 -3.28
CA TYR A 27 2.80 7.03 -1.91
C TYR A 27 1.91 8.17 -1.39
N ILE A 28 1.49 9.09 -2.24
CA ILE A 28 0.57 10.16 -1.83
C ILE A 28 -0.80 9.53 -1.54
N GLY A 29 -1.21 9.59 -0.26
CA GLY A 29 -2.48 9.05 0.20
C GLY A 29 -3.69 9.91 -0.19
N GLU A 30 -4.83 9.28 -0.40
CA GLU A 30 -6.14 9.95 -0.61
C GLU A 30 -6.89 10.18 0.72
N THR A 31 -6.33 9.78 1.87
CA THR A 31 -7.02 9.91 3.17
C THR A 31 -7.11 11.37 3.62
N SER A 32 -8.26 11.72 4.16
CA SER A 32 -8.52 13.03 4.77
C SER A 32 -8.00 13.13 6.21
N PHE A 33 -7.49 12.04 6.78
CA PHE A 33 -6.96 12.02 8.14
C PHE A 33 -5.52 12.50 8.17
N LEU A 34 -5.23 13.43 9.07
CA LEU A 34 -3.88 13.85 9.40
C LEU A 34 -3.18 12.68 10.09
N ILE A 35 -2.12 12.21 9.47
CA ILE A 35 -1.18 11.28 10.09
C ILE A 35 -0.03 12.12 10.57
N ASP A 36 0.20 12.14 11.88
CA ASP A 36 1.27 12.95 12.51
C ASP A 36 2.69 12.53 12.09
N THR A 37 2.82 11.49 11.28
CA THR A 37 4.12 10.88 10.96
C THR A 37 4.76 11.36 9.66
N TRP A 38 4.01 11.90 8.72
CA TRP A 38 4.53 12.58 7.54
C TRP A 38 3.46 13.48 6.91
N GLU A 39 3.86 14.64 6.49
CA GLU A 39 2.98 15.53 5.75
C GLU A 39 2.78 15.04 4.32
N ARG A 40 1.65 15.39 3.72
CA ARG A 40 1.19 14.85 2.43
C ARG A 40 1.94 15.36 1.21
N LEU A 41 2.89 16.26 1.40
CA LEU A 41 3.65 16.82 0.31
C LEU A 41 4.66 15.79 -0.17
N SER A 42 4.68 15.53 -1.46
CA SER A 42 5.53 14.51 -2.07
C SER A 42 7.02 14.68 -1.79
N HIS A 43 7.47 15.91 -1.47
CA HIS A 43 8.86 16.21 -1.14
C HIS A 43 9.21 15.95 0.34
N GLU A 44 8.24 15.65 1.18
CA GLU A 44 8.43 15.33 2.60
C GLU A 44 8.38 13.82 2.87
N GLN A 45 8.33 13.02 1.82
CA GLN A 45 8.39 11.56 1.95
C GLN A 45 9.68 11.14 2.67
N PRO A 46 9.58 10.35 3.76
CA PRO A 46 10.75 9.94 4.53
C PRO A 46 11.57 8.85 3.83
N PHE A 47 11.08 8.33 2.73
CA PHE A 47 11.78 7.30 1.93
C PHE A 47 11.47 7.41 0.44
N VAL A 48 12.38 6.91 -0.36
CA VAL A 48 12.23 6.70 -1.81
C VAL A 48 12.59 5.25 -2.12
N ILE A 49 11.70 4.54 -2.80
CA ILE A 49 11.98 3.23 -3.37
C ILE A 49 12.11 3.38 -4.87
N LEU A 50 13.24 2.94 -5.43
CA LEU A 50 13.51 2.99 -6.87
C LEU A 50 13.76 1.58 -7.39
N GLY A 51 12.85 1.08 -8.21
CA GLY A 51 12.96 -0.20 -8.90
C GLY A 51 13.76 -0.04 -10.19
N THR A 52 15.03 -0.42 -10.17
CA THR A 52 15.89 -0.38 -11.34
C THR A 52 17.04 -1.39 -11.23
N ASN A 53 17.48 -1.90 -12.40
CA ASN A 53 18.70 -2.70 -12.54
C ASN A 53 19.75 -1.96 -13.37
N ASN A 54 19.57 -0.67 -13.64
CA ASN A 54 20.39 0.09 -14.56
C ASN A 54 21.11 1.23 -13.84
N LEU A 55 22.44 1.19 -13.84
CA LEU A 55 23.32 2.18 -13.19
C LEU A 55 23.13 3.63 -13.72
N VAL A 56 22.48 3.80 -14.87
CA VAL A 56 22.15 5.15 -15.38
C VAL A 56 21.28 5.94 -14.40
N PHE A 57 20.58 5.26 -13.48
CA PHE A 57 19.74 5.89 -12.46
C PHE A 57 20.51 6.33 -11.20
N ASP A 58 21.80 6.02 -11.05
CA ASP A 58 22.59 6.45 -9.89
C ASP A 58 22.60 7.98 -9.78
N LYS A 59 22.83 8.70 -10.91
CA LYS A 59 22.74 10.17 -10.93
C LYS A 59 21.35 10.71 -10.65
N PHE A 60 20.32 9.94 -10.94
CA PHE A 60 18.94 10.32 -10.60
C PHE A 60 18.69 10.16 -9.10
N ILE A 61 19.26 9.15 -8.45
CA ILE A 61 19.23 8.98 -7.00
C ILE A 61 19.93 10.16 -6.32
N ASP A 62 21.12 10.55 -6.79
CA ASP A 62 21.84 11.72 -6.28
C ASP A 62 21.00 12.99 -6.40
N PHE A 63 20.34 13.19 -7.54
CA PHE A 63 19.41 14.30 -7.74
C PHE A 63 18.22 14.28 -6.78
N LEU A 64 17.60 13.09 -6.57
CA LEU A 64 16.51 12.94 -5.61
C LEU A 64 16.98 13.21 -4.17
N ALA A 65 18.20 12.84 -3.82
CA ALA A 65 18.78 13.12 -2.50
C ALA A 65 18.91 14.62 -2.23
N LEU A 66 19.17 15.43 -3.27
CA LEU A 66 19.16 16.90 -3.15
C LEU A 66 17.75 17.46 -2.88
N ILE A 67 16.71 16.83 -3.41
CA ILE A 67 15.31 17.27 -3.25
C ILE A 67 14.75 16.85 -1.88
N TYR A 68 14.92 15.57 -1.52
CA TYR A 68 14.35 14.99 -0.31
C TYR A 68 15.21 15.19 0.94
N GLY A 69 16.44 15.60 0.77
CA GLY A 69 17.37 15.89 1.86
C GLY A 69 17.98 14.64 2.52
N PRO A 70 18.90 14.85 3.48
CA PRO A 70 19.74 13.81 4.05
C PRO A 70 19.01 12.83 4.96
N MET A 71 17.81 13.17 5.41
CA MET A 71 17.00 12.31 6.28
C MET A 71 16.14 11.30 5.51
N CYS A 72 15.98 11.49 4.20
CA CYS A 72 15.24 10.56 3.35
C CYS A 72 16.01 9.25 3.17
N LYS A 73 15.33 8.12 3.37
CA LYS A 73 15.90 6.78 3.14
C LYS A 73 15.73 6.39 1.67
N PHE A 74 16.81 6.02 1.00
CA PHE A 74 16.76 5.54 -0.37
C PHE A 74 16.96 4.01 -0.40
N LEU A 75 16.06 3.32 -1.09
CA LEU A 75 16.16 1.90 -1.35
C LEU A 75 16.09 1.63 -2.85
N THR A 76 17.16 1.08 -3.42
CA THR A 76 17.20 0.61 -4.81
C THR A 76 17.06 -0.91 -4.83
N ILE A 77 16.07 -1.39 -5.57
CA ILE A 77 15.74 -2.83 -5.71
C ILE A 77 15.38 -3.12 -7.17
N SER A 78 15.16 -4.40 -7.51
CA SER A 78 14.74 -4.75 -8.86
C SER A 78 13.36 -4.11 -9.18
N PRO A 79 13.07 -3.79 -10.46
CA PRO A 79 11.80 -3.19 -10.85
C PRO A 79 10.60 -4.01 -10.40
N THR A 80 10.62 -5.32 -10.63
CA THR A 80 9.55 -6.23 -10.21
C THR A 80 9.36 -6.24 -8.69
N ALA A 81 10.44 -6.19 -7.90
CA ALA A 81 10.35 -6.09 -6.45
C ALA A 81 9.67 -4.79 -6.00
N ALA A 82 10.04 -3.66 -6.59
CA ALA A 82 9.41 -2.36 -6.28
C ALA A 82 7.92 -2.32 -6.66
N GLU A 83 7.54 -2.95 -7.79
CA GLU A 83 6.14 -3.13 -8.18
C GLU A 83 5.37 -3.94 -7.13
N ILE A 84 5.95 -5.03 -6.61
CA ILE A 84 5.33 -5.88 -5.58
C ILE A 84 5.22 -5.15 -4.24
N VAL A 85 6.23 -4.35 -3.85
CA VAL A 85 6.17 -3.54 -2.60
C VAL A 85 4.94 -2.65 -2.60
N LYS A 86 4.62 -1.97 -3.71
CA LYS A 86 3.42 -1.12 -3.80
C LYS A 86 2.13 -1.91 -3.61
N TYR A 87 2.03 -3.10 -4.18
CA TYR A 87 0.88 -3.98 -3.97
C TYR A 87 0.78 -4.49 -2.53
N MET A 88 1.91 -4.87 -1.94
CA MET A 88 1.96 -5.39 -0.57
C MET A 88 1.44 -4.36 0.42
N GLU A 89 1.83 -3.09 0.28
CA GLU A 89 1.36 -1.99 1.12
C GLU A 89 -0.15 -1.80 1.01
N ASN A 90 -0.67 -1.63 -0.21
CA ASN A 90 -2.11 -1.43 -0.41
C ASN A 90 -2.93 -2.66 0.01
N ALA A 91 -2.42 -3.87 -0.21
CA ALA A 91 -3.06 -5.09 0.27
C ALA A 91 -3.07 -5.17 1.81
N TYR A 92 -1.99 -4.76 2.47
CA TYR A 92 -1.93 -4.69 3.94
C TYR A 92 -2.98 -3.72 4.50
N PHE A 93 -3.12 -2.54 3.92
CA PHE A 93 -4.15 -1.59 4.35
C PHE A 93 -5.57 -2.14 4.13
N ALA A 94 -5.82 -2.81 3.02
CA ALA A 94 -7.09 -3.45 2.75
C ALA A 94 -7.41 -4.55 3.79
N VAL A 95 -6.44 -5.39 4.13
CA VAL A 95 -6.56 -6.41 5.18
C VAL A 95 -6.83 -5.75 6.53
N LYS A 96 -6.10 -4.69 6.89
CA LYS A 96 -6.28 -3.97 8.16
C LYS A 96 -7.68 -3.38 8.29
N VAL A 97 -8.20 -2.72 7.23
CA VAL A 97 -9.57 -2.20 7.21
C VAL A 97 -10.60 -3.33 7.38
N THR A 98 -10.42 -4.45 6.68
CA THR A 98 -11.31 -5.61 6.80
C THR A 98 -11.29 -6.19 8.22
N PHE A 99 -10.09 -6.35 8.80
CA PHE A 99 -9.89 -6.84 10.16
C PHE A 99 -10.59 -5.97 11.20
N VAL A 100 -10.44 -4.65 11.15
CA VAL A 100 -11.07 -3.76 12.13
C VAL A 100 -12.59 -3.69 11.98
N ASN A 101 -13.12 -3.85 10.77
CA ASN A 101 -14.56 -3.95 10.56
C ASN A 101 -15.14 -5.23 11.18
N GLU A 102 -14.46 -6.37 11.03
CA GLU A 102 -14.86 -7.63 11.65
C GLU A 102 -14.81 -7.55 13.18
N PHE A 103 -13.77 -6.95 13.76
CA PHE A 103 -13.70 -6.71 15.21
C PHE A 103 -14.77 -5.75 15.71
N ARG A 104 -15.18 -4.78 14.93
CA ARG A 104 -16.33 -3.95 15.27
C ARG A 104 -17.62 -4.77 15.38
N GLU A 105 -17.89 -5.70 14.45
CA GLU A 105 -19.04 -6.60 14.54
C GLU A 105 -18.99 -7.47 15.78
N ILE A 106 -17.80 -7.97 16.13
CA ILE A 106 -17.57 -8.70 17.38
C ILE A 106 -17.95 -7.82 18.59
N CYS A 107 -17.52 -6.55 18.62
CA CYS A 107 -17.87 -5.64 19.70
C CYS A 107 -19.40 -5.44 19.79
N GLU A 108 -20.07 -5.27 18.66
CA GLU A 108 -21.54 -5.14 18.59
C GLU A 108 -22.23 -6.40 19.16
N ALA A 109 -21.73 -7.60 18.81
CA ALA A 109 -22.27 -8.87 19.33
C ALA A 109 -22.12 -9.04 20.84
N PHE A 110 -21.07 -8.47 21.43
CA PHE A 110 -20.81 -8.49 22.87
C PHE A 110 -21.35 -7.24 23.62
N ASN A 111 -22.04 -6.32 22.94
CA ASN A 111 -22.54 -5.08 23.49
C ASN A 111 -21.45 -4.18 24.12
N VAL A 112 -20.26 -4.15 23.53
CA VAL A 112 -19.18 -3.26 23.94
C VAL A 112 -18.96 -2.17 22.89
N ARG A 113 -18.47 -1.01 23.35
CA ARG A 113 -18.18 0.10 22.44
C ARG A 113 -16.91 -0.19 21.64
N TRP A 114 -17.01 -0.10 20.35
CA TRP A 114 -15.87 -0.24 19.43
C TRP A 114 -14.70 0.67 19.82
N GLN A 115 -14.98 1.94 20.14
CA GLN A 115 -13.95 2.92 20.48
C GLN A 115 -13.12 2.51 21.69
N ASP A 116 -13.73 1.90 22.70
CA ASP A 116 -13.02 1.48 23.92
C ASP A 116 -12.05 0.32 23.59
N VAL A 117 -12.48 -0.61 22.76
CA VAL A 117 -11.64 -1.74 22.29
C VAL A 117 -10.51 -1.22 21.39
N ARG A 118 -10.84 -0.34 20.45
CA ARG A 118 -9.87 0.25 19.53
C ARG A 118 -8.79 1.03 20.28
N GLU A 119 -9.16 1.95 21.17
CA GLU A 119 -8.17 2.76 21.91
C GLU A 119 -7.32 1.88 22.84
N GLY A 120 -7.90 0.84 23.46
CA GLY A 120 -7.14 -0.16 24.21
C GLY A 120 -6.13 -0.92 23.34
N TRP A 121 -6.54 -1.32 22.14
CA TRP A 121 -5.66 -2.00 21.17
C TRP A 121 -4.51 -1.09 20.70
N LEU A 122 -4.79 0.19 20.48
CA LEU A 122 -3.81 1.20 20.02
C LEU A 122 -2.83 1.66 21.10
N LEU A 123 -2.96 1.21 22.37
CA LEU A 123 -1.96 1.45 23.40
C LEU A 123 -0.67 0.65 23.17
N ASP A 124 -0.75 -0.46 22.43
CA ASP A 124 0.44 -1.21 22.05
C ASP A 124 1.20 -0.45 20.95
N PRO A 125 2.45 0.00 21.19
CA PRO A 125 3.22 0.78 20.22
C PRO A 125 3.58 0.02 18.94
N ARG A 126 3.35 -1.27 18.89
CA ARG A 126 3.50 -2.09 17.67
C ARG A 126 2.33 -1.94 16.71
N ILE A 127 1.23 -1.31 17.17
CA ILE A 127 0.00 -1.12 16.39
C ILE A 127 -0.06 0.31 15.89
N GLU A 128 -0.04 0.45 14.57
CA GLU A 128 -0.17 1.76 13.93
C GLU A 128 -1.63 2.21 13.88
N ARG A 129 -1.86 3.52 14.10
CA ARG A 129 -3.20 4.12 14.13
C ARG A 129 -3.87 4.19 12.74
N ASP A 130 -3.09 4.19 11.68
CA ASP A 130 -3.58 4.24 10.31
C ASP A 130 -4.53 3.09 9.97
N HIS A 131 -5.60 3.39 9.24
CA HIS A 131 -6.58 2.40 8.78
C HIS A 131 -7.17 1.55 9.92
N SER A 132 -7.18 2.08 11.15
CA SER A 132 -7.73 1.39 12.33
C SER A 132 -9.16 1.81 12.67
N ASP A 133 -9.79 2.70 11.91
CA ASP A 133 -11.18 3.10 12.12
C ASP A 133 -12.15 2.21 11.33
N ALA A 134 -13.27 1.90 11.98
CA ALA A 134 -14.41 1.22 11.37
C ALA A 134 -15.66 2.09 11.54
N PHE A 135 -16.29 2.48 10.43
CA PHE A 135 -17.44 3.38 10.41
C PHE A 135 -18.75 2.58 10.27
N ALA A 136 -19.79 2.97 11.02
CA ALA A 136 -21.06 2.25 11.03
C ALA A 136 -21.72 2.15 9.64
N ASN A 137 -21.63 3.23 8.86
CA ASN A 137 -22.33 3.40 7.58
C ASN A 137 -21.39 3.35 6.37
N ASN A 138 -20.12 3.01 6.57
CA ASN A 138 -19.12 2.94 5.52
C ASN A 138 -18.11 1.86 5.88
N ARG A 139 -18.57 0.62 5.83
CA ARG A 139 -17.76 -0.57 6.10
C ARG A 139 -17.02 -0.99 4.84
N GLY A 140 -15.94 -1.72 5.00
CA GLY A 140 -15.09 -2.12 3.89
C GLY A 140 -14.12 -1.01 3.49
N PHE A 141 -13.30 -1.31 2.50
CA PHE A 141 -12.39 -0.33 1.91
C PHE A 141 -12.94 0.14 0.57
N ALA A 142 -13.00 1.46 0.44
CA ALA A 142 -13.44 2.14 -0.78
C ALA A 142 -12.27 2.93 -1.39
N GLY A 143 -12.59 3.84 -2.30
CA GLY A 143 -11.61 4.67 -2.99
C GLY A 143 -11.07 4.01 -4.26
N LYS A 144 -10.11 4.69 -4.90
CA LYS A 144 -9.61 4.27 -6.22
C LYS A 144 -8.48 3.26 -6.12
N CYS A 145 -7.70 3.27 -5.03
CA CYS A 145 -6.43 2.54 -4.94
C CYS A 145 -6.60 1.12 -4.40
N LEU A 146 -7.17 0.96 -3.20
CA LEU A 146 -7.20 -0.35 -2.53
C LEU A 146 -7.96 -1.43 -3.32
N PRO A 147 -9.21 -1.19 -3.79
CA PRO A 147 -9.93 -2.23 -4.56
C PRO A 147 -9.25 -2.59 -5.87
N LYS A 148 -8.74 -1.58 -6.58
CA LYS A 148 -8.05 -1.76 -7.86
C LYS A 148 -6.78 -2.59 -7.69
N ASP A 149 -5.92 -2.23 -6.74
CA ASP A 149 -4.62 -2.86 -6.56
C ASP A 149 -4.77 -4.28 -5.99
N LEU A 150 -5.68 -4.48 -5.03
CA LEU A 150 -5.98 -5.80 -4.51
C LEU A 150 -6.51 -6.74 -5.61
N SER A 151 -7.45 -6.27 -6.43
CA SER A 151 -7.95 -7.05 -7.58
C SER A 151 -6.84 -7.38 -8.59
N ALA A 152 -5.98 -6.41 -8.89
CA ALA A 152 -4.90 -6.59 -9.86
C ALA A 152 -3.86 -7.62 -9.40
N ILE A 153 -3.44 -7.57 -8.13
CA ILE A 153 -2.47 -8.53 -7.61
C ILE A 153 -3.06 -9.94 -7.51
N ILE A 154 -4.33 -10.09 -7.08
CA ILE A 154 -5.03 -11.37 -7.06
C ILE A 154 -5.00 -12.01 -8.47
N GLN A 155 -5.36 -11.24 -9.49
CA GLN A 155 -5.35 -11.75 -10.87
C GLN A 155 -3.94 -12.09 -11.36
N ALA A 156 -2.94 -11.27 -11.03
CA ALA A 156 -1.56 -11.48 -11.44
C ALA A 156 -0.98 -12.77 -10.86
N VAL A 157 -1.22 -13.06 -9.57
CA VAL A 157 -0.69 -14.27 -8.92
C VAL A 157 -1.46 -15.53 -9.30
N ARG A 158 -2.77 -15.42 -9.58
CA ARG A 158 -3.57 -16.54 -10.14
C ARG A 158 -3.00 -17.02 -11.48
N LYS A 159 -2.57 -16.11 -12.35
CA LYS A 159 -1.88 -16.45 -13.62
C LYS A 159 -0.55 -17.19 -13.41
N LYS A 160 0.01 -17.12 -12.21
CA LYS A 160 1.22 -17.86 -11.78
C LYS A 160 0.89 -19.15 -11.03
N GLY A 161 -0.39 -19.54 -10.94
CA GLY A 161 -0.84 -20.73 -10.24
C GLY A 161 -0.91 -20.61 -8.72
N ILE A 162 -0.86 -19.37 -8.17
CA ILE A 162 -0.95 -19.11 -6.73
C ILE A 162 -2.42 -18.76 -6.38
N SER A 163 -2.93 -19.35 -5.30
CA SER A 163 -4.24 -18.99 -4.72
C SER A 163 -4.03 -18.05 -3.52
N PRO A 164 -4.24 -16.74 -3.66
CA PRO A 164 -4.00 -15.77 -2.59
C PRO A 164 -5.22 -15.67 -1.66
N THR A 165 -5.49 -16.73 -0.91
CA THR A 165 -6.73 -16.94 -0.12
C THR A 165 -7.05 -15.77 0.81
N LEU A 166 -6.05 -15.23 1.51
CA LEU A 166 -6.26 -14.08 2.40
C LEU A 166 -6.74 -12.84 1.62
N LEU A 167 -6.11 -12.54 0.48
CA LEU A 167 -6.47 -11.37 -0.32
C LEU A 167 -7.86 -11.52 -0.96
N GLU A 168 -8.20 -12.74 -1.36
CA GLU A 168 -9.52 -13.08 -1.90
C GLU A 168 -10.61 -12.94 -0.84
N ALA A 169 -10.38 -13.44 0.38
CA ALA A 169 -11.28 -13.27 1.50
C ALA A 169 -11.45 -11.78 1.87
N THR A 170 -10.35 -11.02 1.91
CA THR A 170 -10.36 -9.58 2.17
C THR A 170 -11.21 -8.83 1.14
N MET A 171 -11.05 -9.14 -0.14
CA MET A 171 -11.85 -8.54 -1.21
C MET A 171 -13.33 -8.89 -1.07
N TYR A 172 -13.65 -10.16 -0.79
CA TYR A 172 -15.02 -10.61 -0.60
C TYR A 172 -15.70 -9.92 0.58
N LEU A 173 -15.05 -9.88 1.74
CA LEU A 173 -15.59 -9.25 2.95
C LEU A 173 -15.81 -7.75 2.74
N SER A 174 -14.91 -7.06 2.06
CA SER A 174 -15.13 -5.64 1.74
C SER A 174 -16.37 -5.43 0.87
N LEU A 175 -16.60 -6.29 -0.13
CA LEU A 175 -17.75 -6.18 -1.04
C LEU A 175 -19.10 -6.42 -0.36
N ILE A 176 -19.16 -7.26 0.67
CA ILE A 176 -20.41 -7.50 1.41
C ILE A 176 -20.68 -6.45 2.50
N HIS A 177 -19.69 -5.59 2.79
CA HIS A 177 -19.80 -4.51 3.77
C HIS A 177 -20.04 -3.13 3.14
N ILE A 178 -20.01 -3.03 1.81
CA ILE A 178 -20.38 -1.83 1.06
C ILE A 178 -21.86 -1.90 0.71
#